data_4a7d765c8363b44173cbb432f64785ba
#
_entry.id   4a7d765c8363b44173cbb432f64785ba
#
_cell.length_a   1.000
_cell.length_b   1.000
_cell.length_c   1.000
_cell.angle_alpha   90.00
_cell.angle_beta   90.00
_cell.angle_gamma   90.00
#
_symmetry.space_group_name_H-M   'P 1'
#
loop_
_entity.id
_entity.type
_entity.pdbx_description
1 polymer ?
#
loop_
_entity_poly.entity_id
_entity_poly.type
_entity_poly.pdbx_seq_one_letter_code
_entity_poly.pdbx_strand_id
1 'polypeptide(L)'
;MNQIVPLIFNIEELEKKATTDGLCCYLLGRSYDSGENGVDQDLEKAVYWYQEGARKGDPRAIYGLGACYYFGDGVLKDEDKAYELFISAYPLLLDLIEKEKEYPKRQAFSIFCLGAYYYFGFGDVKEDKRRAFELISDAAEKGHIAAIYDLGANFYYTGTGTKQDLDKSKYYLELAASYNLPRAKTKLLTYQESYLKYKKN
;
A
#
# COMPACT_ATOMS: atom_id res chain seq x y z
N MET A 1 -15.99 -9.70 -14.61
CA MET A 1 -15.18 -9.06 -13.55
C MET A 1 -15.86 -7.75 -13.19
N ASN A 2 -16.14 -7.49 -11.93
CA ASN A 2 -16.66 -6.19 -11.52
C ASN A 2 -15.60 -5.12 -11.80
N GLN A 3 -16.03 -3.97 -12.31
CA GLN A 3 -15.13 -2.87 -12.59
C GLN A 3 -14.58 -2.31 -11.26
N ILE A 4 -13.27 -2.41 -11.06
CA ILE A 4 -12.59 -1.82 -9.89
C ILE A 4 -12.57 -0.31 -10.09
N VAL A 5 -13.15 0.44 -9.13
CA VAL A 5 -13.14 1.91 -9.14
C VAL A 5 -12.04 2.39 -8.19
N PRO A 6 -11.02 3.10 -8.69
CA PRO A 6 -9.89 3.54 -7.87
C PRO A 6 -10.28 4.59 -6.84
N LEU A 7 -9.51 4.63 -5.76
CA LEU A 7 -9.61 5.67 -4.73
C LEU A 7 -8.62 6.78 -5.06
N ILE A 8 -9.12 7.86 -5.67
CA ILE A 8 -8.35 9.06 -6.03
C ILE A 8 -8.79 10.21 -5.13
N PHE A 9 -7.84 11.01 -4.67
CA PHE A 9 -8.06 12.09 -3.71
C PHE A 9 -7.54 13.42 -4.26
N ASN A 10 -8.20 14.51 -3.85
CA ASN A 10 -7.72 15.87 -4.05
C ASN A 10 -6.78 16.25 -2.90
N ILE A 11 -5.54 16.59 -3.20
CA ILE A 11 -4.50 16.90 -2.21
C ILE A 11 -4.86 18.11 -1.35
N GLU A 12 -5.34 19.19 -1.97
CA GLU A 12 -5.71 20.42 -1.23
C GLU A 12 -6.86 20.17 -0.23
N GLU A 13 -7.80 19.29 -0.60
CA GLU A 13 -8.89 18.90 0.30
C GLU A 13 -8.38 18.04 1.46
N LEU A 14 -7.44 17.13 1.18
CA LEU A 14 -6.79 16.31 2.22
C LEU A 14 -6.01 17.19 3.20
N GLU A 15 -5.22 18.16 2.71
CA GLU A 15 -4.44 19.08 3.56
C GLU A 15 -5.34 19.88 4.51
N LYS A 16 -6.48 20.38 4.03
CA LYS A 16 -7.45 21.09 4.89
C LYS A 16 -8.00 20.20 6.01
N LYS A 17 -8.28 18.93 5.71
CA LYS A 17 -8.83 17.97 6.67
C LYS A 17 -7.77 17.34 7.58
N ALA A 18 -6.52 17.31 7.14
CA ALA A 18 -5.41 16.69 7.88
C ALA A 18 -5.13 17.39 9.22
N THR A 19 -5.61 18.61 9.43
CA THR A 19 -5.52 19.30 10.72
C THR A 19 -6.18 18.51 11.88
N THR A 20 -7.27 17.78 11.57
CA THR A 20 -8.06 17.05 12.57
C THR A 20 -8.21 15.55 12.28
N ASP A 21 -7.98 15.12 11.04
CA ASP A 21 -8.23 13.74 10.59
C ASP A 21 -6.91 13.01 10.30
N GLY A 22 -6.62 11.96 11.11
CA GLY A 22 -5.42 11.12 10.95
C GLY A 22 -5.41 10.33 9.66
N LEU A 23 -6.59 9.90 9.14
CA LEU A 23 -6.70 9.27 7.83
C LEU A 23 -6.23 10.20 6.71
N CYS A 24 -6.60 11.49 6.76
CA CYS A 24 -6.15 12.44 5.76
C CYS A 24 -4.62 12.63 5.78
N CYS A 25 -4.00 12.62 6.98
CA CYS A 25 -2.54 12.60 7.10
C CYS A 25 -1.94 11.35 6.47
N TYR A 26 -2.49 10.16 6.76
CA TYR A 26 -2.03 8.92 6.14
C TYR A 26 -2.13 8.96 4.61
N LEU A 27 -3.25 9.45 4.07
CA LEU A 27 -3.47 9.56 2.62
C LEU A 27 -2.49 10.54 1.95
N LEU A 28 -2.17 11.66 2.61
CA LEU A 28 -1.13 12.59 2.17
C LEU A 28 0.26 11.93 2.19
N GLY A 29 0.62 11.29 3.30
CA GLY A 29 1.86 10.55 3.42
C GLY A 29 2.02 9.55 2.27
N ARG A 30 0.98 8.77 2.01
CA ARG A 30 0.96 7.80 0.91
C ARG A 30 1.08 8.43 -0.48
N SER A 31 0.40 9.57 -0.69
CA SER A 31 0.46 10.27 -1.97
C SER A 31 1.87 10.75 -2.29
N TYR A 32 2.57 11.33 -1.31
CA TYR A 32 3.96 11.74 -1.46
C TYR A 32 4.94 10.55 -1.51
N ASP A 33 4.68 9.48 -0.78
CA ASP A 33 5.49 8.26 -0.82
C ASP A 33 5.51 7.59 -2.20
N SER A 34 4.37 7.55 -2.87
CA SER A 34 4.20 6.84 -4.15
C SER A 34 4.17 7.74 -5.38
N GLY A 35 4.10 9.07 -5.23
CA GLY A 35 3.85 10.00 -6.33
C GLY A 35 2.43 9.85 -6.90
N GLU A 36 1.44 9.60 -6.05
CA GLU A 36 0.02 9.43 -6.45
C GLU A 36 -0.75 10.75 -6.34
N ASN A 37 -1.98 10.75 -6.89
CA ASN A 37 -2.94 11.87 -6.75
C ASN A 37 -2.44 13.21 -7.30
N GLY A 38 -1.50 13.20 -8.25
CA GLY A 38 -1.01 14.39 -8.94
C GLY A 38 0.12 15.14 -8.23
N VAL A 39 0.75 14.51 -7.24
CA VAL A 39 2.00 15.01 -6.63
C VAL A 39 3.19 14.18 -7.07
N ASP A 40 4.36 14.79 -7.10
CA ASP A 40 5.62 14.08 -7.27
C ASP A 40 5.99 13.33 -5.97
N GLN A 41 6.76 12.25 -6.10
CA GLN A 41 7.29 11.53 -4.96
C GLN A 41 8.19 12.46 -4.12
N ASP A 42 7.92 12.50 -2.82
CA ASP A 42 8.69 13.27 -1.83
C ASP A 42 8.67 12.50 -0.49
N LEU A 43 9.72 11.72 -0.27
CA LEU A 43 9.80 10.83 0.89
C LEU A 43 9.89 11.59 2.23
N GLU A 44 10.49 12.78 2.26
CA GLU A 44 10.54 13.60 3.47
C GLU A 44 9.16 14.14 3.84
N LYS A 45 8.37 14.59 2.85
CA LYS A 45 6.98 14.97 3.08
C LYS A 45 6.10 13.78 3.46
N ALA A 46 6.36 12.60 2.89
CA ALA A 46 5.65 11.39 3.28
C ALA A 46 5.86 11.10 4.78
N VAL A 47 7.11 11.14 5.24
CA VAL A 47 7.45 10.97 6.67
C VAL A 47 6.75 12.01 7.54
N TYR A 48 6.79 13.28 7.14
CA TYR A 48 6.12 14.36 7.87
C TYR A 48 4.63 14.06 8.07
N TRP A 49 3.93 13.68 7.02
CA TRP A 49 2.50 13.40 7.09
C TRP A 49 2.19 12.12 7.87
N TYR A 50 3.02 11.09 7.75
CA TYR A 50 2.88 9.89 8.60
C TYR A 50 3.10 10.21 10.08
N GLN A 51 4.06 11.07 10.41
CA GLN A 51 4.26 11.53 11.80
C GLN A 51 3.04 12.29 12.31
N GLU A 52 2.46 13.20 11.51
CA GLU A 52 1.25 13.92 11.89
C GLU A 52 0.07 12.98 12.12
N GLY A 53 -0.12 11.99 11.26
CA GLY A 53 -1.17 10.99 11.42
C GLY A 53 -0.94 10.09 12.64
N ALA A 54 0.29 9.68 12.90
CA ALA A 54 0.67 8.91 14.08
C ALA A 54 0.39 9.68 15.39
N ARG A 55 0.69 10.98 15.42
CA ARG A 55 0.33 11.86 16.56
C ARG A 55 -1.17 11.94 16.82
N LYS A 56 -1.99 11.76 15.78
CA LYS A 56 -3.46 11.69 15.88
C LYS A 56 -3.97 10.27 16.20
N GLY A 57 -3.08 9.31 16.35
CA GLY A 57 -3.41 7.93 16.68
C GLY A 57 -3.96 7.10 15.50
N ASP A 58 -3.78 7.52 14.24
CA ASP A 58 -4.19 6.71 13.11
C ASP A 58 -3.21 5.54 12.91
N PRO A 59 -3.66 4.28 13.06
CA PRO A 59 -2.76 3.13 12.99
C PRO A 59 -2.15 2.89 11.62
N ARG A 60 -2.78 3.37 10.54
CA ARG A 60 -2.23 3.30 9.18
C ARG A 60 -1.05 4.24 9.03
N ALA A 61 -1.12 5.42 9.65
CA ALA A 61 -0.01 6.37 9.67
C ALA A 61 1.14 5.88 10.56
N ILE A 62 0.84 5.26 11.71
CA ILE A 62 1.85 4.61 12.56
C ILE A 62 2.56 3.50 11.76
N TYR A 63 1.80 2.65 11.05
CA TYR A 63 2.36 1.64 10.15
C TYR A 63 3.24 2.27 9.06
N GLY A 64 2.75 3.32 8.37
CA GLY A 64 3.49 4.01 7.30
C GLY A 64 4.82 4.59 7.82
N LEU A 65 4.81 5.20 9.00
CA LEU A 65 6.03 5.69 9.66
C LEU A 65 6.99 4.55 10.00
N GLY A 66 6.47 3.42 10.49
CA GLY A 66 7.26 2.20 10.72
C GLY A 66 7.93 1.70 9.44
N ALA A 67 7.20 1.68 8.32
CA ALA A 67 7.75 1.30 7.01
C ALA A 67 8.87 2.26 6.57
N CYS A 68 8.70 3.57 6.75
CA CYS A 68 9.76 4.54 6.46
C CYS A 68 11.04 4.26 7.24
N TYR A 69 10.96 3.96 8.54
CA TYR A 69 12.14 3.58 9.33
C TYR A 69 12.72 2.22 8.93
N TYR A 70 11.88 1.24 8.58
CA TYR A 70 12.33 -0.09 8.19
C TYR A 70 13.12 -0.08 6.88
N PHE A 71 12.66 0.66 5.87
CA PHE A 71 13.32 0.75 4.57
C PHE A 71 14.35 1.87 4.48
N GLY A 72 14.30 2.89 5.35
CA GLY A 72 15.10 4.10 5.28
C GLY A 72 14.57 5.13 4.27
N ASP A 73 13.26 5.14 4.04
CA ASP A 73 12.60 6.01 3.07
C ASP A 73 12.30 7.37 3.71
N GLY A 74 13.02 8.42 3.30
CA GLY A 74 12.91 9.78 3.83
C GLY A 74 13.43 9.99 5.25
N VAL A 75 13.96 8.94 5.90
CA VAL A 75 14.60 8.95 7.23
C VAL A 75 15.79 7.99 7.25
N LEU A 76 16.66 8.15 8.23
CA LEU A 76 17.68 7.12 8.49
C LEU A 76 16.99 5.81 8.90
N LYS A 77 17.44 4.71 8.29
CA LYS A 77 16.95 3.37 8.62
C LYS A 77 17.16 3.08 10.10
N ASP A 78 16.09 2.61 10.77
CA ASP A 78 16.06 2.26 12.19
C ASP A 78 15.07 1.11 12.39
N GLU A 79 15.58 -0.13 12.37
CA GLU A 79 14.73 -1.32 12.47
C GLU A 79 14.10 -1.46 13.86
N ASP A 80 14.77 -1.05 14.94
CA ASP A 80 14.23 -1.15 16.28
C ASP A 80 13.01 -0.22 16.43
N LYS A 81 13.14 1.01 15.96
CA LYS A 81 12.05 1.97 15.96
C LYS A 81 10.89 1.54 15.04
N ALA A 82 11.20 0.95 13.90
CA ALA A 82 10.19 0.39 13.00
C ALA A 82 9.40 -0.72 13.70
N TYR A 83 10.08 -1.62 14.41
CA TYR A 83 9.45 -2.71 15.15
C TYR A 83 8.52 -2.22 16.25
N GLU A 84 8.95 -1.22 17.04
CA GLU A 84 8.10 -0.60 18.07
C GLU A 84 6.80 -0.03 17.45
N LEU A 85 6.92 0.68 16.32
CA LEU A 85 5.78 1.23 15.61
C LEU A 85 4.86 0.13 15.07
N PHE A 86 5.40 -0.94 14.50
CA PHE A 86 4.61 -2.07 14.01
C PHE A 86 3.86 -2.78 15.13
N ILE A 87 4.52 -3.08 16.25
CA ILE A 87 3.88 -3.71 17.41
C ILE A 87 2.72 -2.82 17.93
N SER A 88 2.92 -1.52 18.00
CA SER A 88 1.88 -0.59 18.47
C SER A 88 0.70 -0.43 17.52
N ALA A 89 0.95 -0.45 16.20
CA ALA A 89 -0.09 -0.24 15.19
C ALA A 89 -0.98 -1.47 14.96
N TYR A 90 -0.42 -2.68 15.09
CA TYR A 90 -1.11 -3.93 14.72
C TYR A 90 -2.48 -4.12 15.39
N PRO A 91 -2.60 -4.07 16.74
CA PRO A 91 -3.90 -4.24 17.39
C PRO A 91 -4.90 -3.13 17.05
N LEU A 92 -4.40 -1.91 16.85
CA LEU A 92 -5.23 -0.77 16.45
C LEU A 92 -5.75 -0.91 15.00
N LEU A 93 -4.95 -1.50 14.10
CA LEU A 93 -5.40 -1.81 12.73
C LEU A 93 -6.51 -2.85 12.73
N LEU A 94 -6.41 -3.90 13.55
CA LEU A 94 -7.46 -4.93 13.65
C LEU A 94 -8.78 -4.33 14.13
N ASP A 95 -8.74 -3.50 15.18
CA ASP A 95 -9.91 -2.80 15.70
C ASP A 95 -10.50 -1.83 14.66
N LEU A 96 -9.64 -1.10 13.93
CA LEU A 96 -10.07 -0.17 12.91
C LEU A 96 -10.74 -0.88 11.71
N ILE A 97 -10.22 -2.03 11.28
CA ILE A 97 -10.81 -2.83 10.21
C ILE A 97 -12.25 -3.24 10.56
N GLU A 98 -12.50 -3.65 11.79
CA GLU A 98 -13.85 -4.01 12.24
C GLU A 98 -14.76 -2.77 12.33
N LYS A 99 -14.27 -1.65 12.84
CA LYS A 99 -15.01 -0.37 12.90
C LYS A 99 -15.35 0.20 11.53
N GLU A 100 -14.50 -0.01 10.53
CA GLU A 100 -14.69 0.47 9.17
C GLU A 100 -15.45 -0.51 8.27
N LYS A 101 -16.03 -1.59 8.79
CA LYS A 101 -16.71 -2.63 8.02
C LYS A 101 -17.81 -2.12 7.08
N GLU A 102 -18.55 -1.11 7.52
CA GLU A 102 -19.60 -0.45 6.72
C GLU A 102 -19.04 0.59 5.73
N TYR A 103 -17.72 0.82 5.74
CA TYR A 103 -17.04 1.79 4.90
C TYR A 103 -15.93 1.12 4.07
N PRO A 104 -16.27 0.27 3.08
CA PRO A 104 -15.29 -0.58 2.39
C PRO A 104 -14.12 0.19 1.76
N LYS A 105 -14.38 1.41 1.28
CA LYS A 105 -13.32 2.26 0.71
C LYS A 105 -12.30 2.73 1.75
N ARG A 106 -12.72 3.04 2.97
CA ARG A 106 -11.81 3.40 4.08
C ARG A 106 -11.10 2.16 4.59
N GLN A 107 -11.83 1.08 4.78
CA GLN A 107 -11.33 -0.21 5.24
C GLN A 107 -10.22 -0.76 4.32
N ALA A 108 -10.27 -0.48 3.01
CA ALA A 108 -9.26 -0.92 2.04
C ALA A 108 -7.83 -0.52 2.44
N PHE A 109 -7.65 0.66 3.03
CA PHE A 109 -6.33 1.12 3.47
C PHE A 109 -5.83 0.34 4.68
N SER A 110 -6.71 0.07 5.64
CA SER A 110 -6.36 -0.73 6.84
C SER A 110 -6.06 -2.19 6.47
N ILE A 111 -6.85 -2.77 5.56
CA ILE A 111 -6.63 -4.13 5.03
C ILE A 111 -5.31 -4.22 4.26
N PHE A 112 -4.97 -3.20 3.47
CA PHE A 112 -3.69 -3.15 2.77
C PHE A 112 -2.51 -3.16 3.75
N CYS A 113 -2.54 -2.33 4.80
CA CYS A 113 -1.53 -2.35 5.84
C CYS A 113 -1.42 -3.73 6.51
N LEU A 114 -2.56 -4.35 6.86
CA LEU A 114 -2.57 -5.70 7.45
C LEU A 114 -1.99 -6.74 6.49
N GLY A 115 -2.23 -6.62 5.18
CA GLY A 115 -1.61 -7.47 4.16
C GLY A 115 -0.09 -7.39 4.17
N ALA A 116 0.48 -6.21 4.37
CA ALA A 116 1.92 -6.02 4.47
C ALA A 116 2.50 -6.63 5.76
N TYR A 117 1.78 -6.62 6.89
CA TYR A 117 2.21 -7.34 8.10
C TYR A 117 2.43 -8.82 7.82
N TYR A 118 1.49 -9.48 7.15
CA TYR A 118 1.65 -10.89 6.78
C TYR A 118 2.68 -11.11 5.67
N TYR A 119 2.86 -10.11 4.79
CA TYR A 119 3.85 -10.25 3.71
C TYR A 119 5.29 -10.20 4.22
N PHE A 120 5.60 -9.31 5.13
CA PHE A 120 6.95 -9.11 5.66
C PHE A 120 7.20 -9.80 7.01
N GLY A 121 6.16 -10.19 7.75
CA GLY A 121 6.29 -10.66 9.12
C GLY A 121 6.64 -9.55 10.09
N PHE A 122 6.00 -8.38 9.97
CA PHE A 122 6.30 -7.22 10.82
C PHE A 122 5.86 -7.41 12.27
N GLY A 123 6.65 -6.87 13.21
CA GLY A 123 6.40 -7.01 14.64
C GLY A 123 6.34 -8.48 15.05
N ASP A 124 5.33 -8.85 15.83
CA ASP A 124 5.12 -10.23 16.30
C ASP A 124 4.31 -11.10 15.31
N VAL A 125 3.98 -10.56 14.12
CA VAL A 125 3.19 -11.28 13.12
C VAL A 125 4.08 -12.21 12.31
N LYS A 126 3.77 -13.50 12.32
CA LYS A 126 4.49 -14.47 11.50
C LYS A 126 4.19 -14.25 10.01
N GLU A 127 5.22 -14.28 9.18
CA GLU A 127 5.10 -14.23 7.73
C GLU A 127 4.13 -15.30 7.20
N ASP A 128 3.14 -14.87 6.38
CA ASP A 128 2.20 -15.73 5.68
C ASP A 128 1.84 -15.07 4.33
N LYS A 129 2.56 -15.46 3.28
CA LYS A 129 2.38 -14.91 1.92
C LYS A 129 0.99 -15.21 1.34
N ARG A 130 0.37 -16.34 1.70
CA ARG A 130 -0.97 -16.68 1.26
C ARG A 130 -2.00 -15.74 1.88
N ARG A 131 -1.89 -15.54 3.19
CA ARG A 131 -2.77 -14.59 3.90
C ARG A 131 -2.57 -13.16 3.41
N ALA A 132 -1.33 -12.77 3.14
CA ALA A 132 -1.02 -11.48 2.51
C ALA A 132 -1.72 -11.33 1.15
N PHE A 133 -1.65 -12.35 0.29
CA PHE A 133 -2.33 -12.35 -1.01
C PHE A 133 -3.84 -12.18 -0.88
N GLU A 134 -4.50 -12.87 0.05
CA GLU A 134 -5.93 -12.75 0.30
C GLU A 134 -6.32 -11.31 0.71
N LEU A 135 -5.58 -10.72 1.65
CA LEU A 135 -5.82 -9.36 2.14
C LEU A 135 -5.56 -8.30 1.05
N ILE A 136 -4.45 -8.43 0.32
CA ILE A 136 -4.13 -7.51 -0.79
C ILE A 136 -5.17 -7.62 -1.91
N SER A 137 -5.68 -8.83 -2.19
CA SER A 137 -6.78 -9.02 -3.15
C SER A 137 -8.06 -8.31 -2.70
N ASP A 138 -8.44 -8.44 -1.42
CA ASP A 138 -9.60 -7.73 -0.86
C ASP A 138 -9.43 -6.20 -0.92
N ALA A 139 -8.26 -5.68 -0.56
CA ALA A 139 -7.98 -4.25 -0.67
C ALA A 139 -8.05 -3.75 -2.13
N ALA A 140 -7.55 -4.54 -3.08
CA ALA A 140 -7.59 -4.21 -4.51
C ALA A 140 -9.03 -4.18 -5.04
N GLU A 141 -9.88 -5.14 -4.67
CA GLU A 141 -11.30 -5.16 -5.02
C GLU A 141 -12.06 -3.94 -4.50
N LYS A 142 -11.65 -3.41 -3.33
CA LYS A 142 -12.15 -2.17 -2.75
C LYS A 142 -11.56 -0.90 -3.37
N GLY A 143 -10.68 -1.02 -4.37
CA GLY A 143 -10.13 0.08 -5.16
C GLY A 143 -8.82 0.68 -4.65
N HIS A 144 -8.09 -0.01 -3.76
CA HIS A 144 -6.78 0.45 -3.29
C HIS A 144 -5.71 0.30 -4.39
N ILE A 145 -5.23 1.43 -4.94
CA ILE A 145 -4.36 1.43 -6.13
C ILE A 145 -3.04 0.68 -5.90
N ALA A 146 -2.39 0.88 -4.73
CA ALA A 146 -1.16 0.15 -4.44
C ALA A 146 -1.38 -1.35 -4.31
N ALA A 147 -2.55 -1.80 -3.79
CA ALA A 147 -2.89 -3.23 -3.76
C ALA A 147 -3.07 -3.80 -5.18
N ILE A 148 -3.69 -3.04 -6.09
CA ILE A 148 -3.81 -3.41 -7.50
C ILE A 148 -2.40 -3.60 -8.12
N TYR A 149 -1.49 -2.65 -7.85
CA TYR A 149 -0.10 -2.77 -8.30
C TYR A 149 0.60 -4.01 -7.73
N ASP A 150 0.46 -4.25 -6.43
CA ASP A 150 1.13 -5.36 -5.76
C ASP A 150 0.64 -6.72 -6.25
N LEU A 151 -0.66 -6.86 -6.59
CA LEU A 151 -1.16 -8.07 -7.25
C LEU A 151 -0.43 -8.33 -8.57
N GLY A 152 -0.22 -7.30 -9.37
CA GLY A 152 0.50 -7.43 -10.64
C GLY A 152 1.99 -7.66 -10.45
N ALA A 153 2.66 -6.80 -9.67
CA ALA A 153 4.12 -6.74 -9.58
C ALA A 153 4.74 -7.83 -8.70
N ASN A 154 4.05 -8.21 -7.63
CA ASN A 154 4.60 -9.07 -6.58
C ASN A 154 3.93 -10.44 -6.54
N PHE A 155 2.58 -10.50 -6.51
CA PHE A 155 1.89 -11.77 -6.32
C PHE A 155 1.78 -12.60 -7.62
N TYR A 156 1.12 -12.11 -8.64
CA TYR A 156 0.97 -12.87 -9.88
C TYR A 156 2.24 -12.96 -10.71
N TYR A 157 3.12 -11.95 -10.67
CA TYR A 157 4.40 -11.98 -11.39
C TYR A 157 5.36 -13.05 -10.85
N THR A 158 5.46 -13.16 -9.52
CA THR A 158 6.40 -14.09 -8.86
C THR A 158 5.78 -15.42 -8.45
N GLY A 159 4.45 -15.48 -8.33
CA GLY A 159 3.75 -16.61 -7.71
C GLY A 159 3.79 -16.60 -6.18
N THR A 160 4.15 -15.48 -5.56
CA THR A 160 4.22 -15.36 -4.11
C THR A 160 2.82 -15.47 -3.49
N GLY A 161 2.62 -16.41 -2.60
CA GLY A 161 1.34 -16.65 -1.92
C GLY A 161 0.19 -17.12 -2.82
N THR A 162 0.41 -17.24 -4.13
CA THR A 162 -0.53 -17.72 -5.14
C THR A 162 0.22 -18.43 -6.27
N LYS A 163 -0.51 -18.95 -7.26
CA LYS A 163 0.13 -19.46 -8.48
C LYS A 163 0.58 -18.31 -9.38
N GLN A 164 1.78 -18.41 -9.96
CA GLN A 164 2.25 -17.46 -10.97
C GLN A 164 1.26 -17.41 -12.14
N ASP A 165 0.90 -16.21 -12.57
CA ASP A 165 -0.02 -15.95 -13.68
C ASP A 165 0.38 -14.64 -14.37
N LEU A 166 1.16 -14.75 -15.42
CA LEU A 166 1.71 -13.57 -16.10
C LEU A 166 0.64 -12.75 -16.85
N ASP A 167 -0.45 -13.37 -17.30
CA ASP A 167 -1.54 -12.64 -17.94
C ASP A 167 -2.31 -11.78 -16.90
N LYS A 168 -2.57 -12.33 -15.71
CA LYS A 168 -3.11 -11.54 -14.60
C LYS A 168 -2.14 -10.48 -14.10
N SER A 169 -0.85 -10.79 -14.00
CA SER A 169 0.19 -9.81 -13.65
C SER A 169 0.12 -8.61 -14.60
N LYS A 170 0.10 -8.85 -15.90
CA LYS A 170 -0.01 -7.80 -16.92
C LYS A 170 -1.29 -6.98 -16.74
N TYR A 171 -2.44 -7.65 -16.60
CA TYR A 171 -3.73 -6.99 -16.41
C TYR A 171 -3.71 -6.02 -15.23
N TYR A 172 -3.23 -6.46 -14.06
CA TYR A 172 -3.19 -5.63 -12.85
C TYR A 172 -2.17 -4.48 -12.96
N LEU A 173 -1.03 -4.69 -13.63
CA LEU A 173 -0.06 -3.63 -13.90
C LEU A 173 -0.62 -2.57 -14.86
N GLU A 174 -1.29 -2.98 -15.93
CA GLU A 174 -1.97 -2.07 -16.87
C GLU A 174 -3.08 -1.28 -16.17
N LEU A 175 -3.86 -1.95 -15.31
CA LEU A 175 -4.89 -1.31 -14.51
C LEU A 175 -4.30 -0.26 -13.56
N ALA A 176 -3.25 -0.58 -12.82
CA ALA A 176 -2.57 0.36 -11.92
C ALA A 176 -1.95 1.54 -12.70
N ALA A 177 -1.38 1.29 -13.88
CA ALA A 177 -0.82 2.34 -14.74
C ALA A 177 -1.90 3.27 -15.31
N SER A 178 -3.10 2.75 -15.59
CA SER A 178 -4.24 3.56 -16.05
C SER A 178 -4.71 4.57 -14.99
N TYR A 179 -4.44 4.30 -13.72
CA TYR A 179 -4.68 5.20 -12.59
C TYR A 179 -3.50 6.13 -12.27
N ASN A 180 -2.58 6.29 -13.25
CA ASN A 180 -1.42 7.16 -13.16
C ASN A 180 -0.41 6.83 -12.04
N LEU A 181 -0.36 5.57 -11.57
CA LEU A 181 0.67 5.14 -10.63
C LEU A 181 2.05 5.07 -11.33
N PRO A 182 3.05 5.93 -10.99
CA PRO A 182 4.32 6.02 -11.73
C PRO A 182 5.09 4.70 -11.74
N ARG A 183 5.19 4.01 -10.60
CA ARG A 183 5.87 2.72 -10.49
C ARG A 183 5.25 1.61 -11.33
N ALA A 184 3.94 1.67 -11.61
CA ALA A 184 3.29 0.69 -12.50
C ALA A 184 3.68 0.91 -13.96
N LYS A 185 3.81 2.17 -14.39
CA LYS A 185 4.29 2.51 -15.75
C LYS A 185 5.72 2.01 -15.95
N THR A 186 6.61 2.26 -15.00
CA THR A 186 7.99 1.77 -15.03
C THR A 186 8.05 0.24 -15.04
N LYS A 187 7.25 -0.43 -14.18
CA LYS A 187 7.22 -1.89 -14.11
C LYS A 187 6.74 -2.53 -15.41
N LEU A 188 5.79 -1.92 -16.11
CA LEU A 188 5.32 -2.41 -17.41
C LEU A 188 6.40 -2.41 -18.48
N LEU A 189 7.30 -1.43 -18.48
CA LEU A 189 8.43 -1.39 -19.42
C LEU A 189 9.33 -2.61 -19.25
N THR A 190 9.72 -2.91 -18.00
CA THR A 190 10.55 -4.10 -17.71
C THR A 190 9.79 -5.42 -17.86
N TYR A 191 8.47 -5.40 -17.65
CA TYR A 191 7.60 -6.57 -17.81
C TYR A 191 7.56 -7.05 -19.26
N GLN A 192 7.44 -6.16 -20.23
CA GLN A 192 7.35 -6.51 -21.65
C GLN A 192 8.57 -7.32 -22.12
N GLU A 193 9.76 -6.97 -21.66
CA GLU A 193 11.00 -7.70 -21.99
C GLU A 193 10.97 -9.15 -21.43
N SER A 194 10.52 -9.31 -20.18
CA SER A 194 10.43 -10.62 -19.51
C SER A 194 9.33 -11.50 -20.12
N TYR A 195 8.18 -10.91 -20.44
CA TYR A 195 7.03 -11.60 -21.03
C TYR A 195 7.33 -12.14 -22.45
N LEU A 196 8.05 -11.36 -23.26
CA LEU A 196 8.45 -11.79 -24.60
C LEU A 196 9.46 -12.96 -24.55
N LYS A 197 10.32 -13.03 -23.53
CA LYS A 197 11.20 -14.18 -23.30
C LYS A 197 10.43 -15.44 -22.89
N TYR A 198 9.43 -15.28 -22.03
CA TYR A 198 8.60 -16.39 -21.54
C TYR A 198 7.76 -17.03 -22.65
N LYS A 199 7.17 -16.24 -23.57
CA LYS A 199 6.35 -16.78 -24.69
C LYS A 199 7.17 -17.44 -25.82
N LYS A 200 8.50 -17.28 -25.81
CA LYS A 200 9.39 -17.91 -26.80
C LYS A 200 9.93 -19.29 -26.37
N ASN A 201 9.71 -19.67 -25.10
CA ASN A 201 10.04 -20.97 -24.54
C ASN A 201 8.78 -21.81 -24.32
#